data_de6f491eafb2d094460c46de4b3a339b
#
_entry.id   de6f491eafb2d094460c46de4b3a339b
#
_cell.length_a   1.000
_cell.length_b   1.000
_cell.length_c   1.000
_cell.angle_alpha   90.00
_cell.angle_beta   90.00
_cell.angle_gamma   90.00
#
_symmetry.space_group_name_H-M   'P 1'
#
loop_
_entity.id
_entity.type
_entity.pdbx_description
1 polymer ?
#
loop_
_entity_poly.entity_id
_entity_poly.type
_entity_poly.pdbx_seq_one_letter_code
_entity_poly.pdbx_strand_id
1 'polypeptide(L)'
;MIPDHIMIGDSSSHLNRYLSENNYSKICILVDENTHSNCLKKIEVDINFDYDILKIDSGEEEKNLATCSKVWNFLTENLYDRKSLIINLGGGVICDMGGFVASTFKRGVDFVNIPTTLLAQVDASVGGKLGIDFNTYKNQIGIFKIPNLIIVDTKFLSSLSERELRSGFAEVIKHCLINDATKFKEITKINWKDNNWEEIVRHSILIKSEVVENDLTEEGLRKILNFGHTIGHAIETCLLYTSPSPRDQ
;
A
#
# COMPACT_ATOMS: atom_id res chain seq x y z
N MET A 1 -11.86 13.40 -9.66
CA MET A 1 -11.65 14.04 -8.33
C MET A 1 -10.97 13.05 -7.42
N ILE A 2 -10.17 13.47 -6.41
CA ILE A 2 -9.65 12.51 -5.41
C ILE A 2 -10.82 12.10 -4.53
N PRO A 3 -11.07 10.80 -4.32
CA PRO A 3 -12.13 10.30 -3.45
C PRO A 3 -11.97 10.78 -2.00
N ASP A 4 -13.08 11.01 -1.29
CA ASP A 4 -13.09 11.57 0.07
C ASP A 4 -12.36 10.72 1.11
N HIS A 5 -12.23 9.42 0.86
CA HIS A 5 -11.48 8.50 1.72
C HIS A 5 -9.95 8.54 1.49
N ILE A 6 -9.44 9.43 0.62
CA ILE A 6 -8.00 9.60 0.37
C ILE A 6 -7.58 11.00 0.79
N MET A 7 -6.73 11.07 1.81
CA MET A 7 -6.15 12.32 2.31
C MET A 7 -4.67 12.40 1.94
N ILE A 8 -4.23 13.55 1.43
CA ILE A 8 -2.82 13.79 1.07
C ILE A 8 -2.30 14.91 1.96
N GLY A 9 -1.24 14.63 2.71
CA GLY A 9 -0.60 15.56 3.62
C GLY A 9 -0.11 14.88 4.89
N ASP A 10 0.04 15.66 5.96
CA ASP A 10 0.58 15.17 7.24
C ASP A 10 -0.25 14.05 7.86
N SER A 11 0.37 12.89 8.00
CA SER A 11 -0.31 11.67 8.43
C SER A 11 -0.78 11.71 9.88
N SER A 12 -0.04 12.35 10.78
CA SER A 12 -0.44 12.45 12.19
C SER A 12 -1.69 13.30 12.34
N SER A 13 -1.72 14.46 11.66
CA SER A 13 -2.86 15.37 11.69
C SER A 13 -4.14 14.73 11.14
N HIS A 14 -4.04 14.07 9.99
CA HIS A 14 -5.19 13.38 9.39
C HIS A 14 -5.68 12.22 10.22
N LEU A 15 -4.75 11.42 10.80
CA LEU A 15 -5.08 10.28 11.63
C LEU A 15 -5.75 10.72 12.94
N ASN A 16 -5.19 11.71 13.64
CA ASN A 16 -5.78 12.24 14.87
C ASN A 16 -7.20 12.81 14.62
N ARG A 17 -7.40 13.54 13.52
CA ARG A 17 -8.73 14.04 13.16
C ARG A 17 -9.70 12.88 12.92
N TYR A 18 -9.31 11.89 12.09
CA TYR A 18 -10.15 10.73 11.83
C TYR A 18 -10.54 9.99 13.10
N LEU A 19 -9.60 9.78 14.01
CA LEU A 19 -9.84 9.08 15.28
C LEU A 19 -10.66 9.90 16.27
N SER A 20 -10.59 11.23 16.23
CA SER A 20 -11.46 12.09 17.05
C SER A 20 -12.93 12.05 16.62
N GLU A 21 -13.18 11.74 15.36
CA GLU A 21 -14.53 11.63 14.77
C GLU A 21 -15.11 10.20 14.87
N ASN A 22 -14.29 9.19 15.24
CA ASN A 22 -14.66 7.78 15.27
C ASN A 22 -14.25 7.15 16.59
N ASN A 23 -15.15 6.31 17.15
CA ASN A 23 -14.91 5.61 18.41
C ASN A 23 -14.50 4.16 18.14
N TYR A 24 -13.23 3.85 18.33
CA TYR A 24 -12.71 2.49 18.27
C TYR A 24 -12.41 1.94 19.65
N SER A 25 -12.71 0.66 19.88
CA SER A 25 -12.46 -0.03 21.15
C SER A 25 -10.97 -0.29 21.37
N LYS A 26 -10.25 -0.61 20.30
CA LYS A 26 -8.82 -0.86 20.26
C LYS A 26 -8.23 -0.49 18.91
N ILE A 27 -6.97 -0.09 18.89
CA ILE A 27 -6.24 0.29 17.69
C ILE A 27 -4.96 -0.52 17.62
N CYS A 28 -4.71 -1.15 16.48
CA CYS A 28 -3.47 -1.86 16.17
C CYS A 28 -2.76 -1.17 15.01
N ILE A 29 -1.50 -0.81 15.17
CA ILE A 29 -0.64 -0.38 14.07
C ILE A 29 0.18 -1.58 13.60
N LEU A 30 -0.10 -2.04 12.36
CA LEU A 30 0.64 -3.09 11.70
C LEU A 30 1.80 -2.48 10.92
N VAL A 31 3.01 -2.94 11.19
CA VAL A 31 4.27 -2.51 10.58
C VAL A 31 5.16 -3.70 10.26
N ASP A 32 6.13 -3.51 9.40
CA ASP A 32 7.30 -4.37 9.29
C ASP A 32 8.52 -3.77 10.02
N GLU A 33 9.64 -4.44 10.00
CA GLU A 33 10.89 -4.00 10.65
C GLU A 33 11.37 -2.65 10.11
N ASN A 34 11.25 -2.43 8.80
CA ASN A 34 11.69 -1.22 8.14
C ASN A 34 10.77 -0.05 8.46
N THR A 35 9.48 -0.25 8.39
CA THR A 35 8.47 0.79 8.65
C THR A 35 8.35 1.11 10.14
N HIS A 36 8.53 0.12 11.02
CA HIS A 36 8.69 0.35 12.45
C HIS A 36 9.85 1.32 12.74
N SER A 37 11.00 1.08 12.14
CA SER A 37 12.22 1.86 12.42
C SER A 37 12.22 3.23 11.77
N ASN A 38 11.70 3.36 10.54
CA ASN A 38 11.84 4.55 9.70
C ASN A 38 10.57 5.38 9.55
N CYS A 39 9.39 4.78 9.76
CA CYS A 39 8.10 5.45 9.50
C CYS A 39 7.31 5.70 10.78
N LEU A 40 7.17 4.70 11.65
CA LEU A 40 6.38 4.84 12.88
C LEU A 40 6.89 6.00 13.74
N LYS A 41 8.19 6.13 13.91
CA LYS A 41 8.82 7.23 14.68
C LYS A 41 8.49 8.62 14.13
N LYS A 42 8.18 8.74 12.84
CA LYS A 42 7.84 10.02 12.22
C LYS A 42 6.42 10.50 12.55
N ILE A 43 5.57 9.61 13.04
CA ILE A 43 4.18 9.92 13.39
C ILE A 43 3.91 9.77 14.88
N GLU A 44 4.67 8.92 15.58
CA GLU A 44 4.46 8.53 16.97
C GLU A 44 4.45 9.73 17.95
N VAL A 45 5.29 10.73 17.69
CA VAL A 45 5.40 11.92 18.54
C VAL A 45 4.11 12.75 18.56
N ASP A 46 3.35 12.71 17.47
CA ASP A 46 2.16 13.54 17.26
C ASP A 46 0.85 12.76 17.38
N ILE A 47 0.92 11.45 17.73
CA ILE A 47 -0.26 10.60 17.92
C ILE A 47 -0.84 10.82 19.32
N ASN A 48 -2.16 11.08 19.40
CA ASN A 48 -2.89 11.41 20.62
C ASN A 48 -3.87 10.31 21.05
N PHE A 49 -3.55 9.03 20.84
CA PHE A 49 -4.40 7.89 21.20
C PHE A 49 -3.56 6.68 21.59
N ASP A 50 -4.16 5.77 22.37
CA ASP A 50 -3.52 4.50 22.74
C ASP A 50 -3.62 3.48 21.60
N TYR A 51 -2.55 2.73 21.36
CA TYR A 51 -2.48 1.71 20.33
C TYR A 51 -1.50 0.60 20.69
N ASP A 52 -1.77 -0.59 20.14
CA ASP A 52 -0.81 -1.70 20.14
C ASP A 52 0.00 -1.68 18.84
N ILE A 53 1.25 -2.11 18.90
CA ILE A 53 2.11 -2.28 17.72
C ILE A 53 2.23 -3.76 17.43
N LEU A 54 1.88 -4.17 16.20
CA LEU A 54 2.19 -5.49 15.68
C LEU A 54 3.25 -5.39 14.60
N LYS A 55 4.40 -5.97 14.88
CA LYS A 55 5.51 -6.02 13.92
C LYS A 55 5.62 -7.40 13.30
N ILE A 56 5.68 -7.46 11.97
CA ILE A 56 5.99 -8.64 11.18
C ILE A 56 7.37 -8.51 10.53
N ASP A 57 7.86 -9.58 9.95
CA ASP A 57 9.08 -9.55 9.16
C ASP A 57 8.84 -8.79 7.84
N SER A 58 9.88 -8.22 7.25
CA SER A 58 9.79 -7.48 5.99
C SER A 58 10.04 -8.41 4.80
N GLY A 59 9.42 -8.10 3.66
CA GLY A 59 9.63 -8.80 2.40
C GLY A 59 8.33 -9.29 1.75
N GLU A 60 8.37 -9.52 0.45
CA GLU A 60 7.22 -10.04 -0.32
C GLU A 60 6.85 -11.46 0.11
N GLU A 61 7.81 -12.24 0.59
CA GLU A 61 7.63 -13.58 1.14
C GLU A 61 6.69 -13.63 2.34
N GLU A 62 6.54 -12.51 3.05
CA GLU A 62 5.61 -12.39 4.18
C GLU A 62 4.15 -12.15 3.74
N LYS A 63 3.90 -11.88 2.46
CA LYS A 63 2.55 -11.70 1.91
C LYS A 63 1.80 -13.03 1.75
N ASN A 64 1.66 -13.78 2.83
CA ASN A 64 1.16 -15.17 2.81
C ASN A 64 0.16 -15.45 3.94
N LEU A 65 -0.48 -16.63 3.87
CA LEU A 65 -1.49 -17.08 4.85
C LEU A 65 -0.90 -17.31 6.25
N ALA A 66 0.36 -17.73 6.35
CA ALA A 66 0.99 -17.98 7.65
C ALA A 66 1.17 -16.67 8.43
N THR A 67 1.59 -15.61 7.76
CA THR A 67 1.70 -14.28 8.36
C THR A 67 0.32 -13.71 8.69
N CYS A 68 -0.69 -13.89 7.84
CA CYS A 68 -2.08 -13.54 8.20
C CYS A 68 -2.53 -14.25 9.48
N SER A 69 -2.20 -15.54 9.64
CA SER A 69 -2.54 -16.30 10.85
C SER A 69 -1.84 -15.75 12.08
N LYS A 70 -0.58 -15.32 11.98
CA LYS A 70 0.13 -14.63 13.09
C LYS A 70 -0.64 -13.36 13.50
N VAL A 71 -1.07 -12.56 12.53
CA VAL A 71 -1.81 -11.31 12.79
C VAL A 71 -3.18 -11.61 13.42
N TRP A 72 -3.96 -12.56 12.90
CA TRP A 72 -5.25 -12.93 13.49
C TRP A 72 -5.12 -13.49 14.90
N ASN A 73 -4.07 -14.28 15.19
CA ASN A 73 -3.79 -14.79 16.53
C ASN A 73 -3.51 -13.62 17.49
N PHE A 74 -2.63 -12.68 17.13
CA PHE A 74 -2.36 -11.49 17.94
C PHE A 74 -3.65 -10.72 18.25
N LEU A 75 -4.48 -10.44 17.24
CA LEU A 75 -5.73 -9.72 17.42
C LEU A 75 -6.71 -10.48 18.33
N THR A 76 -6.72 -11.81 18.23
CA THR A 76 -7.61 -12.66 19.06
C THR A 76 -7.15 -12.71 20.50
N GLU A 77 -5.87 -12.97 20.75
CA GLU A 77 -5.28 -13.05 22.08
C GLU A 77 -5.34 -11.72 22.83
N ASN A 78 -5.25 -10.61 22.11
CA ASN A 78 -5.38 -9.27 22.67
C ASN A 78 -6.83 -8.74 22.68
N LEU A 79 -7.83 -9.60 22.49
CA LEU A 79 -9.24 -9.30 22.64
C LEU A 79 -9.76 -8.16 21.74
N TYR A 80 -9.24 -8.06 20.50
CA TYR A 80 -9.78 -7.16 19.49
C TYR A 80 -11.20 -7.57 19.12
N ASP A 81 -12.08 -6.60 19.03
CA ASP A 81 -13.50 -6.81 18.72
C ASP A 81 -13.89 -6.23 17.34
N ARG A 82 -15.18 -6.16 17.03
CA ARG A 82 -15.68 -5.64 15.77
C ARG A 82 -15.61 -4.11 15.64
N LYS A 83 -15.36 -3.42 16.75
CA LYS A 83 -15.17 -1.96 16.79
C LYS A 83 -13.70 -1.57 16.86
N SER A 84 -12.81 -2.52 16.60
CA SER A 84 -11.37 -2.26 16.58
C SER A 84 -10.95 -1.71 15.21
N LEU A 85 -9.82 -1.01 15.18
CA LEU A 85 -9.20 -0.45 13.98
C LEU A 85 -7.83 -1.09 13.76
N ILE A 86 -7.53 -1.40 12.50
CA ILE A 86 -6.17 -1.76 12.06
C ILE A 86 -5.61 -0.62 11.21
N ILE A 87 -4.46 -0.11 11.57
CA ILE A 87 -3.71 0.90 10.80
C ILE A 87 -2.54 0.19 10.14
N ASN A 88 -2.57 0.09 8.82
CA ASN A 88 -1.53 -0.51 8.02
C ASN A 88 -0.50 0.56 7.64
N LEU A 89 0.60 0.65 8.37
CA LEU A 89 1.68 1.60 8.10
C LEU A 89 2.81 0.90 7.36
N GLY A 90 2.81 0.94 6.02
CA GLY A 90 3.80 0.21 5.26
C GLY A 90 3.70 0.31 3.74
N GLY A 91 4.50 -0.47 3.05
CA GLY A 91 4.44 -0.64 1.60
C GLY A 91 3.24 -1.47 1.14
N GLY A 92 3.28 -1.90 -0.13
CA GLY A 92 2.20 -2.70 -0.73
C GLY A 92 1.89 -3.98 0.04
N VAL A 93 2.91 -4.70 0.51
CA VAL A 93 2.73 -5.93 1.31
C VAL A 93 1.86 -5.67 2.55
N ILE A 94 2.22 -4.66 3.35
CA ILE A 94 1.49 -4.29 4.56
C ILE A 94 0.07 -3.80 4.24
N CYS A 95 -0.10 -2.96 3.20
CA CYS A 95 -1.41 -2.44 2.84
C CYS A 95 -2.35 -3.54 2.30
N ASP A 96 -1.86 -4.41 1.42
CA ASP A 96 -2.67 -5.47 0.82
C ASP A 96 -3.02 -6.58 1.82
N MET A 97 -2.01 -7.11 2.51
CA MET A 97 -2.19 -8.20 3.48
C MET A 97 -2.91 -7.70 4.73
N GLY A 98 -2.52 -6.54 5.28
CA GLY A 98 -3.17 -5.98 6.45
C GLY A 98 -4.63 -5.62 6.20
N GLY A 99 -4.94 -5.10 5.01
CA GLY A 99 -6.31 -4.87 4.57
C GLY A 99 -7.10 -6.18 4.41
N PHE A 100 -6.48 -7.24 3.87
CA PHE A 100 -7.09 -8.57 3.78
C PHE A 100 -7.37 -9.16 5.16
N VAL A 101 -6.40 -9.07 6.09
CA VAL A 101 -6.58 -9.50 7.48
C VAL A 101 -7.72 -8.77 8.15
N ALA A 102 -7.75 -7.43 8.06
CA ALA A 102 -8.81 -6.61 8.63
C ALA A 102 -10.20 -6.99 8.09
N SER A 103 -10.27 -7.17 6.79
CA SER A 103 -11.52 -7.48 6.09
C SER A 103 -12.07 -8.88 6.38
N THR A 104 -11.23 -9.80 6.82
CA THR A 104 -11.60 -11.18 7.13
C THR A 104 -11.72 -11.46 8.64
N PHE A 105 -11.01 -10.71 9.48
CA PHE A 105 -11.10 -10.83 10.93
C PHE A 105 -12.51 -10.46 11.42
N LYS A 106 -13.16 -11.35 12.20
CA LYS A 106 -14.53 -11.18 12.72
C LYS A 106 -15.59 -10.77 11.68
N ARG A 107 -15.44 -11.13 10.42
CA ARG A 107 -16.23 -10.74 9.23
C ARG A 107 -16.06 -9.29 8.81
N GLY A 108 -14.93 -8.71 9.15
CA GLY A 108 -14.51 -7.36 8.81
C GLY A 108 -14.47 -6.44 10.01
N VAL A 109 -13.32 -5.83 10.20
CA VAL A 109 -13.08 -4.66 11.05
C VAL A 109 -12.62 -3.51 10.17
N ASP A 110 -12.71 -2.30 10.69
CA ASP A 110 -12.25 -1.10 9.97
C ASP A 110 -10.73 -1.09 9.84
N PHE A 111 -10.25 -0.50 8.75
CA PHE A 111 -8.82 -0.33 8.56
C PHE A 111 -8.48 0.96 7.81
N VAL A 112 -7.30 1.48 8.12
CA VAL A 112 -6.68 2.66 7.50
C VAL A 112 -5.37 2.23 6.87
N ASN A 113 -5.10 2.67 5.64
CA ASN A 113 -3.81 2.49 5.00
C ASN A 113 -2.99 3.79 5.06
N ILE A 114 -1.76 3.69 5.51
CA ILE A 114 -0.74 4.75 5.46
C ILE A 114 0.43 4.23 4.61
N PRO A 115 0.35 4.35 3.28
CA PRO A 115 1.36 3.83 2.37
C PRO A 115 2.68 4.60 2.52
N THR A 116 3.79 3.87 2.69
CA THR A 116 5.10 4.46 2.95
C THR A 116 6.06 4.38 1.78
N THR A 117 5.79 3.53 0.77
CA THR A 117 6.58 3.47 -0.47
C THR A 117 5.90 4.26 -1.57
N LEU A 118 6.69 4.78 -2.52
CA LEU A 118 6.11 5.51 -3.66
C LEU A 118 5.14 4.63 -4.45
N LEU A 119 5.50 3.37 -4.70
CA LEU A 119 4.63 2.40 -5.37
C LEU A 119 3.29 2.24 -4.65
N ALA A 120 3.29 2.11 -3.33
CA ALA A 120 2.06 1.99 -2.56
C ALA A 120 1.25 3.29 -2.56
N GLN A 121 1.89 4.46 -2.53
CA GLN A 121 1.23 5.76 -2.55
C GLN A 121 0.50 6.02 -3.87
N VAL A 122 1.12 5.67 -5.00
CA VAL A 122 0.54 5.98 -6.32
C VAL A 122 -0.30 4.84 -6.88
N ASP A 123 -0.11 3.61 -6.41
CA ASP A 123 -0.77 2.42 -6.98
C ASP A 123 -1.38 1.50 -5.93
N ALA A 124 -0.61 0.71 -5.19
CA ALA A 124 -1.10 -0.43 -4.44
C ALA A 124 -2.21 -0.10 -3.42
N SER A 125 -2.12 1.00 -2.69
CA SER A 125 -3.12 1.37 -1.68
C SER A 125 -4.45 1.89 -2.25
N VAL A 126 -4.48 2.29 -3.53
CA VAL A 126 -5.64 2.89 -4.18
C VAL A 126 -6.39 1.84 -5.02
N GLY A 127 -7.68 1.70 -4.79
CA GLY A 127 -8.55 0.84 -5.61
C GLY A 127 -9.01 -0.45 -4.97
N GLY A 128 -8.74 -0.65 -3.67
CA GLY A 128 -9.37 -1.66 -2.83
C GLY A 128 -9.08 -3.12 -3.18
N LYS A 129 -8.05 -3.40 -3.97
CA LYS A 129 -7.58 -4.77 -4.18
C LYS A 129 -6.74 -5.18 -2.98
N LEU A 130 -7.19 -6.17 -2.24
CA LEU A 130 -6.51 -6.70 -1.07
C LEU A 130 -6.25 -8.18 -1.30
N GLY A 131 -5.09 -8.66 -0.92
CA GLY A 131 -4.79 -10.05 -1.15
C GLY A 131 -3.42 -10.50 -0.66
N ILE A 132 -3.25 -11.81 -0.75
CA ILE A 132 -2.04 -12.52 -0.37
C ILE A 132 -1.63 -13.50 -1.47
N ASP A 133 -0.36 -13.86 -1.44
CA ASP A 133 0.18 -14.90 -2.28
C ASP A 133 -0.19 -16.29 -1.72
N PHE A 134 -0.41 -17.21 -2.63
CA PHE A 134 -0.71 -18.59 -2.26
C PHE A 134 0.09 -19.57 -3.12
N ASN A 135 0.85 -20.43 -2.46
CA ASN A 135 1.86 -21.27 -3.09
C ASN A 135 2.87 -20.40 -3.87
N THR A 136 2.96 -20.57 -5.18
CA THR A 136 3.85 -19.80 -6.06
C THR A 136 3.13 -18.68 -6.83
N TYR A 137 1.84 -18.49 -6.59
CA TYR A 137 1.02 -17.51 -7.32
C TYR A 137 0.84 -16.24 -6.52
N LYS A 138 1.19 -15.10 -7.13
CA LYS A 138 0.99 -13.78 -6.55
C LYS A 138 -0.49 -13.38 -6.52
N ASN A 139 -0.91 -12.75 -5.42
CA ASN A 139 -2.25 -12.19 -5.22
C ASN A 139 -3.40 -13.18 -5.51
N GLN A 140 -3.18 -14.47 -5.26
CA GLN A 140 -4.12 -15.53 -5.61
C GLN A 140 -5.37 -15.55 -4.72
N ILE A 141 -5.23 -15.17 -3.45
CA ILE A 141 -6.34 -15.11 -2.50
C ILE A 141 -6.55 -13.65 -2.12
N GLY A 142 -7.74 -13.13 -2.33
CA GLY A 142 -8.00 -11.72 -2.04
C GLY A 142 -9.47 -11.35 -2.08
N ILE A 143 -9.72 -10.10 -1.77
CA ILE A 143 -11.04 -9.48 -1.79
C ILE A 143 -10.96 -8.06 -2.32
N PHE A 144 -12.10 -7.53 -2.74
CA PHE A 144 -12.26 -6.10 -3.03
C PHE A 144 -12.87 -5.42 -1.80
N LYS A 145 -12.10 -4.58 -1.12
CA LYS A 145 -12.58 -3.78 0.00
C LYS A 145 -11.82 -2.46 0.05
N ILE A 146 -12.55 -1.36 0.01
CA ILE A 146 -11.98 -0.02 0.14
C ILE A 146 -11.63 0.23 1.62
N PRO A 147 -10.43 0.76 1.94
CA PRO A 147 -10.08 1.22 3.28
C PRO A 147 -11.05 2.30 3.77
N ASN A 148 -11.27 2.39 5.07
CA ASN A 148 -12.03 3.50 5.65
C ASN A 148 -11.33 4.84 5.41
N LEU A 149 -9.99 4.84 5.39
CA LEU A 149 -9.16 6.00 5.06
C LEU A 149 -7.84 5.55 4.47
N ILE A 150 -7.33 6.32 3.51
CA ILE A 150 -5.96 6.24 3.00
C ILE A 150 -5.29 7.58 3.28
N ILE A 151 -4.17 7.58 3.99
CA ILE A 151 -3.41 8.79 4.28
C ILE A 151 -2.07 8.72 3.56
N VAL A 152 -1.90 9.56 2.57
CA VAL A 152 -0.70 9.62 1.72
C VAL A 152 0.18 10.77 2.16
N ASP A 153 1.34 10.44 2.73
CA ASP A 153 2.29 11.41 3.23
C ASP A 153 3.67 11.18 2.61
N THR A 154 4.07 12.13 1.79
CA THR A 154 5.33 12.02 1.03
C THR A 154 6.58 12.14 1.91
N LYS A 155 6.45 12.52 3.20
CA LYS A 155 7.58 12.53 4.15
C LYS A 155 8.23 11.15 4.31
N PHE A 156 7.46 10.06 4.10
CA PHE A 156 7.98 8.71 4.19
C PHE A 156 8.97 8.38 3.07
N LEU A 157 8.84 9.00 1.90
CA LEU A 157 9.70 8.76 0.75
C LEU A 157 11.17 9.09 1.04
N SER A 158 11.44 9.98 2.01
CA SER A 158 12.80 10.35 2.40
C SER A 158 13.63 9.21 2.99
N SER A 159 13.00 8.13 3.43
CA SER A 159 13.66 6.94 4.00
C SER A 159 13.79 5.78 3.01
N LEU A 160 13.24 5.92 1.80
CA LEU A 160 13.31 4.88 0.78
C LEU A 160 14.68 4.81 0.09
N SER A 161 15.08 3.61 -0.26
CA SER A 161 16.21 3.40 -1.16
C SER A 161 15.90 3.95 -2.56
N GLU A 162 16.95 4.30 -3.30
CA GLU A 162 16.80 4.73 -4.69
C GLU A 162 16.09 3.67 -5.55
N ARG A 163 16.31 2.39 -5.29
CA ARG A 163 15.66 1.27 -5.97
C ARG A 163 14.15 1.30 -5.76
N GLU A 164 13.70 1.48 -4.53
CA GLU A 164 12.28 1.55 -4.19
C GLU A 164 11.60 2.79 -4.80
N LEU A 165 12.28 3.94 -4.76
CA LEU A 165 11.78 5.15 -5.41
C LEU A 165 11.63 4.97 -6.91
N ARG A 166 12.62 4.35 -7.59
CA ARG A 166 12.56 4.06 -9.03
C ARG A 166 11.44 3.09 -9.37
N SER A 167 11.22 2.08 -8.55
CA SER A 167 10.12 1.13 -8.72
C SER A 167 8.77 1.85 -8.73
N GLY A 168 8.50 2.69 -7.73
CA GLY A 168 7.28 3.49 -7.69
C GLY A 168 7.20 4.54 -8.81
N PHE A 169 8.33 5.12 -9.22
CA PHE A 169 8.35 6.09 -10.32
C PHE A 169 8.01 5.46 -11.67
N ALA A 170 8.27 4.17 -11.88
CA ALA A 170 7.81 3.46 -13.07
C ALA A 170 6.27 3.47 -13.21
N GLU A 171 5.55 3.35 -12.08
CA GLU A 171 4.09 3.46 -12.07
C GLU A 171 3.62 4.90 -12.39
N VAL A 172 4.33 5.92 -11.89
CA VAL A 172 4.06 7.31 -12.26
C VAL A 172 4.19 7.51 -13.78
N ILE A 173 5.26 6.99 -14.36
CA ILE A 173 5.48 7.02 -15.82
C ILE A 173 4.32 6.30 -16.53
N LYS A 174 3.91 5.13 -16.05
CA LYS A 174 2.78 4.37 -16.61
C LYS A 174 1.50 5.20 -16.58
N HIS A 175 1.16 5.83 -15.46
CA HIS A 175 -0.02 6.68 -15.35
C HIS A 175 0.00 7.84 -16.34
N CYS A 176 1.14 8.49 -16.52
CA CYS A 176 1.29 9.55 -17.51
C CYS A 176 1.13 9.02 -18.95
N LEU A 177 1.71 7.87 -19.27
CA LEU A 177 1.63 7.26 -20.60
C LEU A 177 0.20 6.90 -21.00
N ILE A 178 -0.62 6.44 -20.06
CA ILE A 178 -1.99 6.02 -20.35
C ILE A 178 -2.99 7.17 -20.37
N ASN A 179 -2.72 8.30 -19.69
CA ASN A 179 -3.72 9.34 -19.51
C ASN A 179 -3.23 10.79 -19.71
N ASP A 180 -1.94 11.09 -19.58
CA ASP A 180 -1.43 12.47 -19.64
C ASP A 180 -0.09 12.61 -20.37
N ALA A 181 -0.14 12.72 -21.70
CA ALA A 181 1.04 12.90 -22.52
C ALA A 181 1.81 14.21 -22.24
N THR A 182 1.15 15.23 -21.71
CA THR A 182 1.79 16.50 -21.36
C THR A 182 2.64 16.32 -20.12
N LYS A 183 2.07 15.74 -19.07
CA LYS A 183 2.80 15.44 -17.84
C LYS A 183 3.96 14.47 -18.07
N PHE A 184 3.76 13.47 -18.95
CA PHE A 184 4.85 12.58 -19.38
C PHE A 184 6.05 13.36 -19.92
N LYS A 185 5.80 14.34 -20.83
CA LYS A 185 6.87 15.18 -21.39
C LYS A 185 7.55 16.08 -20.35
N GLU A 186 6.83 16.50 -19.33
CA GLU A 186 7.41 17.30 -18.24
C GLU A 186 8.34 16.45 -17.38
N ILE A 187 7.87 15.32 -16.83
CA ILE A 187 8.63 14.49 -15.91
C ILE A 187 9.85 13.85 -16.56
N THR A 188 9.85 13.67 -17.90
CA THR A 188 11.01 13.13 -18.63
C THR A 188 12.10 14.16 -18.93
N LYS A 189 11.84 15.46 -18.75
CA LYS A 189 12.81 16.55 -18.97
C LYS A 189 13.63 16.91 -17.74
N ILE A 190 13.18 16.57 -16.57
CA ILE A 190 13.85 16.84 -15.29
C ILE A 190 14.52 15.58 -14.77
N ASN A 191 15.54 15.76 -13.94
CA ASN A 191 16.07 14.64 -13.20
C ASN A 191 14.96 14.11 -12.26
N TRP A 192 14.65 12.85 -12.38
CA TRP A 192 13.57 12.22 -11.64
C TRP A 192 13.63 12.42 -10.10
N LYS A 193 14.83 12.67 -9.55
CA LYS A 193 15.04 12.96 -8.13
C LYS A 193 14.60 14.38 -7.72
N ASP A 194 14.57 15.30 -8.67
CA ASP A 194 14.26 16.71 -8.42
C ASP A 194 12.75 17.02 -8.53
N ASN A 195 11.95 15.98 -8.64
CA ASN A 195 10.49 16.11 -8.74
C ASN A 195 9.84 16.58 -7.42
N ASN A 196 8.75 17.35 -7.55
CA ASN A 196 7.83 17.57 -6.46
C ASN A 196 6.99 16.33 -6.22
N TRP A 197 7.39 15.53 -5.24
CA TRP A 197 6.73 14.25 -4.94
C TRP A 197 5.25 14.39 -4.61
N GLU A 198 4.84 15.42 -3.87
CA GLU A 198 3.43 15.62 -3.54
C GLU A 198 2.59 15.86 -4.79
N GLU A 199 3.06 16.68 -5.71
CA GLU A 199 2.38 16.95 -6.99
C GLU A 199 2.26 15.67 -7.83
N ILE A 200 3.36 14.92 -7.94
CA ILE A 200 3.40 13.67 -8.73
C ILE A 200 2.47 12.61 -8.14
N VAL A 201 2.52 12.42 -6.82
CA VAL A 201 1.65 11.46 -6.12
C VAL A 201 0.19 11.85 -6.28
N ARG A 202 -0.14 13.11 -6.08
CA ARG A 202 -1.50 13.65 -6.29
C ARG A 202 -2.01 13.40 -7.71
N HIS A 203 -1.19 13.69 -8.69
CA HIS A 203 -1.51 13.47 -10.10
C HIS A 203 -1.76 11.98 -10.41
N SER A 204 -0.89 11.10 -9.94
CA SER A 204 -1.04 9.65 -10.12
C SER A 204 -2.31 9.10 -9.45
N ILE A 205 -2.60 9.55 -8.23
CA ILE A 205 -3.83 9.16 -7.51
C ILE A 205 -5.07 9.60 -8.28
N LEU A 206 -5.08 10.81 -8.85
CA LEU A 206 -6.21 11.29 -9.67
C LEU A 206 -6.46 10.38 -10.87
N ILE A 207 -5.43 10.06 -11.64
CA ILE A 207 -5.55 9.18 -12.81
C ILE A 207 -6.07 7.80 -12.38
N LYS A 208 -5.45 7.21 -11.35
CA LYS A 208 -5.85 5.88 -10.90
C LYS A 208 -7.27 5.85 -10.35
N SER A 209 -7.64 6.84 -9.54
CA SER A 209 -8.99 6.94 -8.98
C SER A 209 -10.05 7.02 -10.08
N GLU A 210 -9.83 7.83 -11.12
CA GLU A 210 -10.74 7.94 -12.26
C GLU A 210 -10.94 6.59 -12.96
N VAL A 211 -9.86 5.85 -13.19
CA VAL A 211 -9.94 4.52 -13.81
C VAL A 211 -10.66 3.52 -12.91
N VAL A 212 -10.39 3.53 -11.61
CA VAL A 212 -11.01 2.62 -10.63
C VAL A 212 -12.50 2.91 -10.44
N GLU A 213 -12.90 4.18 -10.37
CA GLU A 213 -14.32 4.58 -10.26
C GLU A 213 -15.16 4.08 -11.43
N ASN A 214 -14.58 4.03 -12.63
CA ASN A 214 -15.26 3.54 -13.83
C ASN A 214 -15.29 2.00 -13.97
N ASP A 215 -14.42 1.28 -13.25
CA ASP A 215 -14.31 -0.18 -13.34
C ASP A 215 -13.69 -0.77 -12.08
N LEU A 216 -14.48 -0.89 -11.01
CA LEU A 216 -14.03 -1.35 -9.70
C LEU A 216 -13.48 -2.79 -9.72
N THR A 217 -14.13 -3.67 -10.50
CA THR A 217 -13.84 -5.12 -10.55
C THR A 217 -12.85 -5.53 -11.62
N GLU A 218 -12.34 -4.55 -12.42
CA GLU A 218 -11.35 -4.80 -13.49
C GLU A 218 -11.86 -5.71 -14.63
N GLU A 219 -13.10 -5.54 -15.00
CA GLU A 219 -13.68 -6.29 -16.13
C GLU A 219 -13.34 -5.66 -17.49
N GLY A 220 -13.09 -4.35 -17.54
CA GLY A 220 -12.89 -3.58 -18.76
C GLY A 220 -11.76 -2.55 -18.69
N LEU A 221 -12.13 -1.28 -18.48
CA LEU A 221 -11.23 -0.12 -18.56
C LEU A 221 -10.02 -0.21 -17.60
N ARG A 222 -10.22 -0.71 -16.38
CA ARG A 222 -9.15 -0.82 -15.39
C ARG A 222 -7.98 -1.69 -15.85
N LYS A 223 -8.17 -2.58 -16.83
CA LYS A 223 -7.09 -3.38 -17.43
C LYS A 223 -5.99 -2.54 -18.07
N ILE A 224 -6.26 -1.25 -18.39
CA ILE A 224 -5.23 -0.34 -18.90
C ILE A 224 -4.12 -0.10 -17.88
N LEU A 225 -4.43 -0.23 -16.58
CA LEU A 225 -3.43 -0.12 -15.49
C LEU A 225 -2.42 -1.28 -15.52
N ASN A 226 -2.69 -2.36 -16.26
CA ASN A 226 -1.78 -3.48 -16.45
C ASN A 226 -0.81 -3.25 -17.64
N PHE A 227 -0.79 -2.05 -18.21
CA PHE A 227 0.15 -1.71 -19.28
C PHE A 227 1.60 -1.97 -18.85
N GLY A 228 2.32 -2.77 -19.62
CA GLY A 228 3.69 -3.20 -19.32
C GLY A 228 3.83 -4.42 -18.39
N HIS A 229 2.79 -4.84 -17.66
CA HIS A 229 2.86 -5.93 -16.68
C HIS A 229 3.22 -7.29 -17.31
N THR A 230 2.77 -7.59 -18.52
CA THR A 230 3.07 -8.87 -19.20
C THR A 230 4.57 -9.07 -19.35
N ILE A 231 5.30 -8.05 -19.80
CA ILE A 231 6.75 -8.10 -19.97
C ILE A 231 7.44 -7.98 -18.60
N GLY A 232 6.99 -7.07 -17.75
CA GLY A 232 7.55 -6.85 -16.42
C GLY A 232 7.51 -8.10 -15.54
N HIS A 233 6.37 -8.78 -15.47
CA HIS A 233 6.21 -10.03 -14.71
C HIS A 233 7.03 -11.18 -15.29
N ALA A 234 7.17 -11.25 -16.63
CA ALA A 234 8.02 -12.25 -17.25
C ALA A 234 9.50 -12.06 -16.84
N ILE A 235 10.00 -10.83 -16.87
CA ILE A 235 11.36 -10.51 -16.44
C ILE A 235 11.53 -10.77 -14.93
N GLU A 236 10.59 -10.35 -14.11
CA GLU A 236 10.60 -10.58 -12.66
C GLU A 236 10.66 -12.08 -12.35
N THR A 237 9.81 -12.89 -13.00
CA THR A 237 9.80 -14.33 -12.83
C THR A 237 11.14 -14.96 -13.24
N CYS A 238 11.71 -14.55 -14.37
CA CYS A 238 13.02 -15.05 -14.82
C CYS A 238 14.15 -14.70 -13.84
N LEU A 239 14.14 -13.48 -13.28
CA LEU A 239 15.21 -13.02 -12.36
C LEU A 239 15.07 -13.61 -10.95
N LEU A 240 13.85 -13.84 -10.48
CA LEU A 240 13.60 -14.46 -9.18
C LEU A 240 13.82 -15.99 -9.19
N TYR A 241 13.63 -16.64 -10.34
CA TYR A 241 13.91 -18.06 -10.52
C TYR A 241 15.37 -18.39 -10.84
N THR A 242 16.26 -17.41 -10.87
CA THR A 242 17.71 -17.65 -10.88
C THR A 242 18.29 -17.94 -9.49
N SER A 243 17.61 -18.74 -8.70
CA SER A 243 18.29 -19.67 -7.80
C SER A 243 19.05 -20.66 -8.71
N PRO A 244 20.36 -20.86 -8.54
CA PRO A 244 21.13 -21.71 -9.46
C PRO A 244 20.49 -23.09 -9.53
N SER A 245 19.99 -23.42 -10.72
CA SER A 245 19.53 -24.78 -11.00
C SER A 245 20.67 -25.73 -10.70
N PRO A 246 20.40 -26.90 -10.10
CA PRO A 246 21.43 -27.93 -9.95
C PRO A 246 22.13 -28.31 -11.25
N ARG A 247 21.63 -27.86 -12.41
CA ARG A 247 22.26 -28.04 -13.73
C ARG A 247 23.30 -26.96 -14.06
N ASP A 248 23.35 -25.85 -13.31
CA ASP A 248 24.30 -24.76 -13.52
C ASP A 248 25.53 -24.90 -12.59
N GLN A 249 25.61 -25.96 -11.82
CA GLN A 249 26.74 -26.40 -11.01
C GLN A 249 27.50 -27.52 -11.71
#